data_72662431c845b7d66cec92548392b0e1
#
_entry.id   72662431c845b7d66cec92548392b0e1
#
_cell.length_a   1.000
_cell.length_b   1.000
_cell.length_c   1.000
_cell.angle_alpha   90.00
_cell.angle_beta   90.00
_cell.angle_gamma   90.00
#
_symmetry.space_group_name_H-M   'P 1'
#
loop_
_entity.id
_entity.type
_entity.pdbx_description
1 polymer ?
#
loop_
_entity_poly.entity_id
_entity_poly.type
_entity_poly.pdbx_seq_one_letter_code
_entity_poly.pdbx_strand_id
1 'polypeptide(L)'
;MNSTRKLWIGLAVLLIASFSVLLWVGSETYRQAPPMPEQVVSTDGSVIYTRKDIETGRQVWQSIGGQQLGSIWGHGGYVAPDWGADWLHREAEGILDIWAKREHGVDSYKKLDEATQAGYAKRVQRVMRPNSHDPATGTITLDADRAKQLLDGNVEDSTAVLREAYAMRNNTVPDAEHRRQLTAFYWWAAWASITERPGSDITYTANWPHDELVGNTPSTNLFMWTVFSVLFLILGVALL
;
A
#
# COMPACT_ATOMS: atom_id res chain seq x y z
N MET A 1 33.04 -24.11 38.46
CA MET A 1 32.77 -23.75 37.04
C MET A 1 33.29 -22.33 36.84
N ASN A 2 34.31 -22.13 35.98
CA ASN A 2 34.97 -20.83 35.81
C ASN A 2 33.95 -19.75 35.39
N SER A 3 34.08 -18.57 35.98
CA SER A 3 33.21 -17.41 35.68
C SER A 3 33.09 -17.16 34.17
N THR A 4 34.18 -17.24 33.45
CA THR A 4 34.26 -17.10 32.00
C THR A 4 33.39 -18.11 31.24
N ARG A 5 33.33 -19.37 31.69
CA ARG A 5 32.49 -20.40 31.04
C ARG A 5 31.00 -20.09 31.21
N LYS A 6 30.59 -19.56 32.37
CA LYS A 6 29.17 -19.12 32.58
C LYS A 6 28.81 -17.96 31.66
N LEU A 7 29.72 -17.00 31.46
CA LEU A 7 29.51 -15.88 30.54
C LEU A 7 29.36 -16.35 29.08
N TRP A 8 30.22 -17.29 28.64
CA TRP A 8 30.07 -17.85 27.27
C TRP A 8 28.78 -18.64 27.08
N ILE A 9 28.36 -19.41 28.09
CA ILE A 9 27.08 -20.13 28.04
C ILE A 9 25.94 -19.11 28.02
N GLY A 10 25.98 -18.08 28.86
CA GLY A 10 24.98 -17.01 28.85
C GLY A 10 24.88 -16.30 27.52
N LEU A 11 26.01 -15.96 26.90
CA LEU A 11 26.07 -15.37 25.57
C LEU A 11 25.47 -16.31 24.50
N ALA A 12 25.84 -17.57 24.52
CA ALA A 12 25.31 -18.56 23.56
C ALA A 12 23.79 -18.70 23.69
N VAL A 13 23.27 -18.80 24.93
CA VAL A 13 21.82 -18.86 25.17
C VAL A 13 21.10 -17.61 24.66
N LEU A 14 21.66 -16.43 24.94
CA LEU A 14 21.10 -15.15 24.47
C LEU A 14 21.05 -15.09 22.93
N LEU A 15 22.14 -15.47 22.27
CA LEU A 15 22.21 -15.48 20.80
C LEU A 15 21.19 -16.46 20.21
N ILE A 16 21.16 -17.70 20.73
CA ILE A 16 20.18 -18.70 20.24
C ILE A 16 18.73 -18.20 20.41
N ALA A 17 18.40 -17.66 21.57
CA ALA A 17 17.08 -17.12 21.83
C ALA A 17 16.75 -15.96 20.88
N SER A 18 17.67 -15.01 20.72
CA SER A 18 17.49 -13.85 19.83
C SER A 18 17.29 -14.27 18.37
N PHE A 19 18.16 -15.16 17.86
CA PHE A 19 18.04 -15.65 16.48
C PHE A 19 16.77 -16.49 16.28
N SER A 20 16.35 -17.27 17.27
CA SER A 20 15.08 -18.03 17.18
C SER A 20 13.87 -17.09 17.05
N VAL A 21 13.83 -16.02 17.84
CA VAL A 21 12.78 -15.00 17.74
C VAL A 21 12.83 -14.29 16.40
N LEU A 22 14.02 -13.88 15.94
CA LEU A 22 14.18 -13.19 14.64
C LEU A 22 13.76 -14.08 13.47
N LEU A 23 14.12 -15.36 13.48
CA LEU A 23 13.71 -16.31 12.45
C LEU A 23 12.19 -16.54 12.46
N TRP A 24 11.59 -16.65 13.64
CA TRP A 24 10.14 -16.78 13.75
C TRP A 24 9.42 -15.53 13.23
N VAL A 25 9.81 -14.33 13.66
CA VAL A 25 9.24 -13.06 13.20
C VAL A 25 9.46 -12.89 11.69
N GLY A 26 10.65 -13.20 11.17
CA GLY A 26 10.94 -13.15 9.74
C GLY A 26 10.06 -14.09 8.94
N SER A 27 9.87 -15.33 9.40
CA SER A 27 8.97 -16.30 8.77
C SER A 27 7.53 -15.79 8.76
N GLU A 28 7.05 -15.20 9.86
CA GLU A 28 5.71 -14.65 9.96
C GLU A 28 5.52 -13.44 9.04
N THR A 29 6.52 -12.56 8.94
CA THR A 29 6.51 -11.42 8.01
C THR A 29 6.36 -11.88 6.56
N TYR A 30 7.11 -12.92 6.18
CA TYR A 30 7.00 -13.52 4.84
C TYR A 30 5.62 -14.13 4.57
N ARG A 31 5.07 -14.84 5.55
CA ARG A 31 3.77 -15.49 5.44
C ARG A 31 2.61 -14.50 5.32
N GLN A 32 2.75 -13.33 5.95
CA GLN A 32 1.74 -12.28 5.98
C GLN A 32 1.98 -11.16 4.98
N ALA A 33 3.01 -11.27 4.13
CA ALA A 33 3.28 -10.30 3.09
C ALA A 33 2.11 -10.21 2.09
N PRO A 34 1.84 -9.02 1.52
CA PRO A 34 0.86 -8.90 0.45
C PRO A 34 1.27 -9.77 -0.75
N PRO A 35 0.35 -10.58 -1.29
CA PRO A 35 0.66 -11.41 -2.44
C PRO A 35 0.99 -10.55 -3.67
N MET A 36 1.98 -10.99 -4.44
CA MET A 36 2.25 -10.44 -5.75
C MET A 36 1.38 -11.21 -6.75
N PRO A 37 0.36 -10.57 -7.36
CA PRO A 37 -0.55 -11.28 -8.26
C PRO A 37 0.14 -11.68 -9.57
N GLU A 38 -0.30 -12.78 -10.18
CA GLU A 38 0.07 -13.11 -11.54
C GLU A 38 -0.58 -12.17 -12.54
N GLN A 39 -1.84 -11.82 -12.28
CA GLN A 39 -2.60 -10.86 -13.05
C GLN A 39 -3.69 -10.17 -12.22
N VAL A 40 -4.02 -8.97 -12.65
CA VAL A 40 -5.14 -8.18 -12.16
C VAL A 40 -6.13 -8.06 -13.29
N VAL A 41 -7.37 -8.49 -13.05
CA VAL A 41 -8.42 -8.54 -14.06
C VAL A 41 -9.67 -7.80 -13.61
N SER A 42 -10.44 -7.29 -14.56
CA SER A 42 -11.81 -6.84 -14.33
C SER A 42 -12.78 -8.04 -14.25
N THR A 43 -13.97 -7.82 -13.75
CA THR A 43 -15.05 -8.81 -13.71
C THR A 43 -15.47 -9.34 -15.08
N ASP A 44 -15.17 -8.64 -16.18
CA ASP A 44 -15.37 -9.11 -17.55
C ASP A 44 -14.21 -9.97 -18.10
N GLY A 45 -13.16 -10.19 -17.29
CA GLY A 45 -11.98 -10.97 -17.64
C GLY A 45 -10.89 -10.19 -18.38
N SER A 46 -11.06 -8.90 -18.62
CA SER A 46 -10.01 -8.08 -19.23
C SER A 46 -8.84 -7.91 -18.28
N VAL A 47 -7.61 -8.11 -18.78
CA VAL A 47 -6.37 -7.96 -18.00
C VAL A 47 -6.01 -6.48 -17.91
N ILE A 48 -5.84 -5.98 -16.70
CA ILE A 48 -5.45 -4.59 -16.41
C ILE A 48 -3.94 -4.51 -16.20
N TYR A 49 -3.41 -5.35 -15.30
CA TYR A 49 -1.99 -5.44 -15.00
C TYR A 49 -1.54 -6.90 -14.88
N THR A 50 -0.28 -7.14 -15.17
CA THR A 50 0.40 -8.42 -14.95
C THR A 50 1.43 -8.27 -13.82
N ARG A 51 1.90 -9.40 -13.27
CA ARG A 51 3.03 -9.43 -12.33
C ARG A 51 4.24 -8.65 -12.88
N LYS A 52 4.56 -8.86 -14.17
CA LYS A 52 5.67 -8.18 -14.81
C LYS A 52 5.51 -6.66 -14.81
N ASP A 53 4.30 -6.15 -15.02
CA ASP A 53 4.03 -4.71 -14.99
C ASP A 53 4.34 -4.14 -13.60
N ILE A 54 3.88 -4.79 -12.54
CA ILE A 54 4.11 -4.36 -11.16
C ILE A 54 5.60 -4.39 -10.80
N GLU A 55 6.28 -5.48 -11.16
CA GLU A 55 7.72 -5.65 -10.88
C GLU A 55 8.58 -4.65 -11.66
N THR A 56 8.27 -4.42 -12.94
CA THR A 56 8.96 -3.42 -13.76
C THR A 56 8.66 -2.02 -13.23
N GLY A 57 7.42 -1.72 -12.85
CA GLY A 57 7.05 -0.45 -12.23
C GLY A 57 7.84 -0.15 -10.96
N ARG A 58 8.08 -1.16 -10.12
CA ARG A 58 8.96 -1.03 -8.95
C ARG A 58 10.39 -0.68 -9.36
N GLN A 59 10.92 -1.31 -10.41
CA GLN A 59 12.27 -1.01 -10.92
C GLN A 59 12.34 0.42 -11.47
N VAL A 60 11.33 0.85 -12.21
CA VAL A 60 11.22 2.25 -12.70
C VAL A 60 11.23 3.21 -11.52
N TRP A 61 10.39 2.99 -10.49
CA TRP A 61 10.35 3.81 -9.29
C TRP A 61 11.72 3.91 -8.60
N GLN A 62 12.43 2.79 -8.48
CA GLN A 62 13.79 2.78 -7.92
C GLN A 62 14.78 3.57 -8.79
N SER A 63 14.71 3.42 -10.11
CA SER A 63 15.62 4.06 -11.05
C SER A 63 15.51 5.59 -11.10
N ILE A 64 14.31 6.12 -10.83
CA ILE A 64 14.07 7.58 -10.78
C ILE A 64 14.33 8.20 -9.40
N GLY A 65 14.85 7.42 -8.44
CA GLY A 65 15.07 7.90 -7.08
C GLY A 65 13.78 8.07 -6.26
N GLY A 66 12.73 7.31 -6.57
CA GLY A 66 11.43 7.41 -5.93
C GLY A 66 11.47 7.32 -4.41
N GLN A 67 12.40 6.53 -3.85
CA GLN A 67 12.63 6.41 -2.40
C GLN A 67 13.17 7.68 -1.76
N GLN A 68 13.84 8.55 -2.53
CA GLN A 68 14.39 9.81 -2.02
C GLN A 68 13.34 10.92 -2.00
N LEU A 69 12.38 10.84 -2.91
CA LEU A 69 11.34 11.86 -3.08
C LEU A 69 10.10 11.60 -2.24
N GLY A 70 9.78 10.33 -1.95
CA GLY A 70 8.63 9.95 -1.16
C GLY A 70 8.79 8.55 -0.56
N SER A 71 7.72 7.99 -0.02
CA SER A 71 7.73 6.67 0.60
C SER A 71 6.76 5.71 -0.10
N ILE A 72 6.97 4.42 0.13
CA ILE A 72 5.98 3.37 -0.07
C ILE A 72 5.78 2.69 1.29
N TRP A 73 4.54 2.66 1.79
CA TRP A 73 4.18 2.12 3.11
C TRP A 73 4.98 2.74 4.27
N GLY A 74 5.31 4.03 4.16
CA GLY A 74 6.14 4.74 5.12
C GLY A 74 7.65 4.47 5.02
N HIS A 75 8.10 3.67 4.05
CA HIS A 75 9.53 3.40 3.80
C HIS A 75 10.05 4.27 2.66
N GLY A 76 10.89 5.23 2.97
CA GLY A 76 11.50 6.18 2.02
C GLY A 76 11.67 7.57 2.59
N GLY A 77 11.83 8.56 1.71
CA GLY A 77 11.97 9.97 2.11
C GLY A 77 10.65 10.56 2.59
N TYR A 78 10.73 11.46 3.59
CA TYR A 78 9.57 12.18 4.13
C TYR A 78 9.42 13.59 3.52
N VAL A 79 10.05 13.84 2.39
CA VAL A 79 10.01 15.15 1.70
C VAL A 79 8.69 15.33 0.94
N ALA A 80 8.09 14.23 0.54
CA ALA A 80 6.82 14.18 -0.18
C ALA A 80 5.90 13.13 0.46
N PRO A 81 4.61 13.09 0.10
CA PRO A 81 3.68 12.08 0.58
C PRO A 81 4.10 10.66 0.17
N ASP A 82 3.45 9.67 0.79
CA ASP A 82 3.57 8.27 0.39
C ASP A 82 2.87 8.05 -0.96
N TRP A 83 3.60 7.46 -1.93
CA TRP A 83 3.11 7.21 -3.28
C TRP A 83 1.87 6.30 -3.30
N GLY A 84 1.84 5.32 -2.39
CA GLY A 84 0.68 4.43 -2.24
C GLY A 84 -0.52 5.16 -1.64
N ALA A 85 -0.30 6.08 -0.69
CA ALA A 85 -1.37 6.87 -0.09
C ALA A 85 -1.98 7.86 -1.08
N ASP A 86 -1.14 8.57 -1.85
CA ASP A 86 -1.61 9.49 -2.89
C ASP A 86 -2.40 8.73 -3.97
N TRP A 87 -1.87 7.59 -4.43
CA TRP A 87 -2.57 6.76 -5.39
C TRP A 87 -3.92 6.27 -4.86
N LEU A 88 -3.97 5.78 -3.62
CA LEU A 88 -5.19 5.29 -2.98
C LEU A 88 -6.27 6.37 -2.92
N HIS A 89 -5.89 7.59 -2.53
CA HIS A 89 -6.79 8.73 -2.47
C HIS A 89 -7.39 9.04 -3.85
N ARG A 90 -6.55 9.11 -4.89
CA ARG A 90 -7.00 9.38 -6.28
C ARG A 90 -7.87 8.28 -6.84
N GLU A 91 -7.55 7.02 -6.57
CA GLU A 91 -8.39 5.90 -6.98
C GLU A 91 -9.77 5.99 -6.32
N ALA A 92 -9.83 6.26 -5.02
CA ALA A 92 -11.07 6.42 -4.29
C ALA A 92 -11.91 7.59 -4.83
N GLU A 93 -11.31 8.78 -4.96
CA GLU A 93 -12.00 9.96 -5.52
C GLU A 93 -12.51 9.71 -6.93
N GLY A 94 -11.71 9.10 -7.79
CA GLY A 94 -12.11 8.79 -9.16
C GLY A 94 -13.29 7.83 -9.25
N ILE A 95 -13.38 6.83 -8.37
CA ILE A 95 -14.56 5.95 -8.27
C ILE A 95 -15.79 6.75 -7.83
N LEU A 96 -15.64 7.62 -6.83
CA LEU A 96 -16.73 8.48 -6.34
C LEU A 96 -17.24 9.43 -7.44
N ASP A 97 -16.34 10.01 -8.24
CA ASP A 97 -16.69 10.89 -9.35
C ASP A 97 -17.40 10.13 -10.50
N ILE A 98 -16.97 8.88 -10.79
CA ILE A 98 -17.70 8.00 -11.73
C ILE A 98 -19.14 7.80 -11.26
N TRP A 99 -19.37 7.54 -9.98
CA TRP A 99 -20.72 7.37 -9.43
C TRP A 99 -21.51 8.66 -9.45
N ALA A 100 -20.90 9.79 -9.06
CA ALA A 100 -21.54 11.10 -9.08
C ALA A 100 -22.01 11.49 -10.49
N LYS A 101 -21.19 11.23 -11.49
CA LYS A 101 -21.54 11.48 -12.88
C LYS A 101 -22.66 10.57 -13.37
N ARG A 102 -22.61 9.28 -13.04
CA ARG A 102 -23.59 8.27 -13.45
C ARG A 102 -24.95 8.48 -12.79
N GLU A 103 -24.97 8.79 -11.48
CA GLU A 103 -26.19 8.76 -10.66
C GLU A 103 -26.81 10.16 -10.49
N HIS A 104 -26.01 11.23 -10.59
CA HIS A 104 -26.45 12.61 -10.35
C HIS A 104 -26.10 13.58 -11.48
N GLY A 105 -25.37 13.15 -12.52
CA GLY A 105 -25.00 14.00 -13.65
C GLY A 105 -23.98 15.11 -13.31
N VAL A 106 -23.28 15.00 -12.18
CA VAL A 106 -22.24 15.96 -11.75
C VAL A 106 -20.85 15.36 -11.90
N ASP A 107 -19.88 16.20 -12.28
CA ASP A 107 -18.50 15.73 -12.57
C ASP A 107 -17.67 15.40 -11.33
N SER A 108 -18.12 15.81 -10.13
CA SER A 108 -17.40 15.49 -8.89
C SER A 108 -18.37 15.21 -7.75
N TYR A 109 -18.08 14.17 -6.96
CA TYR A 109 -18.84 13.81 -5.78
C TYR A 109 -18.86 14.93 -4.72
N LYS A 110 -17.82 15.77 -4.70
CA LYS A 110 -17.73 16.94 -3.79
C LYS A 110 -18.82 17.99 -4.01
N LYS A 111 -19.53 17.92 -5.14
CA LYS A 111 -20.69 18.80 -5.43
C LYS A 111 -22.01 18.25 -4.88
N LEU A 112 -22.03 17.03 -4.37
CA LEU A 112 -23.20 16.40 -3.78
C LEU A 112 -23.39 16.88 -2.33
N ASP A 113 -24.60 16.68 -1.80
CA ASP A 113 -24.88 16.94 -0.40
C ASP A 113 -24.09 16.00 0.54
N GLU A 114 -23.89 16.42 1.77
CA GLU A 114 -23.06 15.72 2.76
C GLU A 114 -23.57 14.29 3.05
N ALA A 115 -24.90 14.08 3.07
CA ALA A 115 -25.46 12.76 3.34
C ALA A 115 -25.14 11.78 2.19
N THR A 116 -25.23 12.24 0.96
CA THR A 116 -24.87 11.47 -0.24
C THR A 116 -23.37 11.17 -0.27
N GLN A 117 -22.50 12.16 0.05
CA GLN A 117 -21.05 11.96 0.15
C GLN A 117 -20.72 10.90 1.20
N ALA A 118 -21.33 10.95 2.40
CA ALA A 118 -21.13 9.95 3.44
C ALA A 118 -21.59 8.55 3.00
N GLY A 119 -22.70 8.44 2.28
CA GLY A 119 -23.18 7.20 1.67
C GLY A 119 -22.18 6.62 0.67
N TYR A 120 -21.60 7.46 -0.16
CA TYR A 120 -20.58 7.10 -1.14
C TYR A 120 -19.28 6.65 -0.49
N ALA A 121 -18.81 7.33 0.57
CA ALA A 121 -17.65 6.90 1.34
C ALA A 121 -17.83 5.49 1.92
N LYS A 122 -19.01 5.16 2.42
CA LYS A 122 -19.33 3.80 2.88
C LYS A 122 -19.40 2.79 1.74
N ARG A 123 -19.86 3.20 0.57
CA ARG A 123 -19.93 2.33 -0.61
C ARG A 123 -18.53 2.03 -1.14
N VAL A 124 -17.64 3.02 -1.26
CA VAL A 124 -16.27 2.82 -1.76
C VAL A 124 -15.46 1.88 -0.85
N GLN A 125 -15.65 1.97 0.47
CA GLN A 125 -15.06 1.03 1.42
C GLN A 125 -15.47 -0.43 1.12
N ARG A 126 -16.74 -0.68 0.81
CA ARG A 126 -17.24 -2.02 0.46
C ARG A 126 -16.71 -2.55 -0.86
N VAL A 127 -16.33 -1.68 -1.78
CA VAL A 127 -15.76 -2.05 -3.08
C VAL A 127 -14.26 -2.29 -2.99
N MET A 128 -13.55 -1.48 -2.20
CA MET A 128 -12.09 -1.49 -2.20
C MET A 128 -11.46 -2.41 -1.15
N ARG A 129 -12.10 -2.59 0.02
CA ARG A 129 -11.52 -3.36 1.14
C ARG A 129 -11.54 -4.88 0.99
N PRO A 130 -12.57 -5.50 0.39
CA PRO A 130 -12.61 -6.95 0.28
C PRO A 130 -11.43 -7.51 -0.49
N ASN A 131 -10.90 -8.63 -0.01
CA ASN A 131 -9.82 -9.35 -0.67
C ASN A 131 -10.36 -10.22 -1.80
N SER A 132 -10.06 -9.86 -3.03
CA SER A 132 -10.44 -10.60 -4.23
C SER A 132 -9.28 -11.42 -4.83
N HIS A 133 -8.18 -11.58 -4.08
CA HIS A 133 -7.06 -12.41 -4.51
C HIS A 133 -7.40 -13.89 -4.38
N ASP A 134 -7.33 -14.61 -5.49
CA ASP A 134 -7.42 -16.07 -5.53
C ASP A 134 -6.01 -16.68 -5.44
N PRO A 135 -5.65 -17.35 -4.35
CA PRO A 135 -4.31 -17.93 -4.20
C PRO A 135 -4.04 -19.11 -5.15
N ALA A 136 -5.08 -19.75 -5.71
CA ALA A 136 -4.89 -20.87 -6.64
C ALA A 136 -4.45 -20.41 -8.02
N THR A 137 -4.96 -19.28 -8.49
CA THR A 137 -4.64 -18.71 -9.81
C THR A 137 -3.67 -17.53 -9.73
N GLY A 138 -3.47 -16.97 -8.52
CA GLY A 138 -2.72 -15.73 -8.33
C GLY A 138 -3.43 -14.50 -8.90
N THR A 139 -4.74 -14.58 -9.15
CA THR A 139 -5.50 -13.51 -9.81
C THR A 139 -6.18 -12.61 -8.78
N ILE A 140 -6.09 -11.29 -8.98
CA ILE A 140 -6.94 -10.30 -8.28
C ILE A 140 -8.04 -9.87 -9.24
N THR A 141 -9.30 -10.04 -8.83
CA THR A 141 -10.46 -9.59 -9.62
C THR A 141 -11.00 -8.27 -9.07
N LEU A 142 -11.07 -7.25 -9.91
CA LEU A 142 -11.56 -5.92 -9.53
C LEU A 142 -13.02 -5.74 -9.93
N ASP A 143 -13.75 -5.02 -9.08
CA ASP A 143 -15.06 -4.48 -9.43
C ASP A 143 -15.00 -3.64 -10.71
N ALA A 144 -16.08 -3.62 -11.49
CA ALA A 144 -16.13 -2.97 -12.80
C ALA A 144 -15.87 -1.45 -12.71
N ASP A 145 -16.35 -0.77 -11.67
CA ASP A 145 -16.14 0.68 -11.51
C ASP A 145 -14.67 0.96 -11.12
N ARG A 146 -14.07 0.10 -10.29
CA ARG A 146 -12.64 0.17 -9.95
C ARG A 146 -11.75 -0.12 -11.15
N ALA A 147 -12.07 -1.15 -11.93
CA ALA A 147 -11.38 -1.48 -13.17
C ALA A 147 -11.48 -0.33 -14.18
N LYS A 148 -12.67 0.27 -14.33
CA LYS A 148 -12.90 1.42 -15.20
C LYS A 148 -12.05 2.62 -14.77
N GLN A 149 -11.95 2.93 -13.48
CA GLN A 149 -11.09 3.99 -12.97
C GLN A 149 -9.63 3.80 -13.38
N LEU A 150 -9.13 2.56 -13.34
CA LEU A 150 -7.76 2.25 -13.73
C LEU A 150 -7.52 2.30 -15.24
N LEU A 151 -8.51 1.91 -16.04
CA LEU A 151 -8.42 1.89 -17.50
C LEU A 151 -8.63 3.27 -18.13
N ASP A 152 -9.60 4.03 -17.62
CA ASP A 152 -9.97 5.34 -18.14
C ASP A 152 -9.23 6.48 -17.41
N GLY A 153 -8.79 6.22 -16.18
CA GLY A 153 -8.00 7.15 -15.38
C GLY A 153 -6.67 7.41 -16.07
N ASN A 154 -6.51 8.64 -16.53
CA ASN A 154 -5.40 9.08 -17.35
C ASN A 154 -4.05 8.70 -16.73
N VAL A 155 -3.42 7.65 -17.22
CA VAL A 155 -2.02 7.30 -16.94
C VAL A 155 -1.10 8.48 -17.26
N GLU A 156 -1.47 9.31 -18.23
CA GLU A 156 -0.79 10.58 -18.54
C GLU A 156 -0.91 11.60 -17.41
N ASP A 157 -2.04 11.66 -16.73
CA ASP A 157 -2.27 12.58 -15.61
C ASP A 157 -1.49 12.19 -14.35
N SER A 158 -1.23 10.90 -14.11
CA SER A 158 -0.39 10.48 -13.00
C SER A 158 1.03 11.06 -13.08
N THR A 159 1.56 11.28 -14.30
CA THR A 159 2.87 11.96 -14.47
C THR A 159 2.82 13.47 -14.34
N ALA A 160 1.69 14.11 -14.65
CA ALA A 160 1.49 15.53 -14.37
C ALA A 160 1.47 15.78 -12.86
N VAL A 161 0.78 14.92 -12.13
CA VAL A 161 0.73 14.94 -10.66
C VAL A 161 2.11 14.68 -10.05
N LEU A 162 2.88 13.73 -10.58
CA LEU A 162 4.25 13.48 -10.14
C LEU A 162 5.12 14.74 -10.23
N ARG A 163 4.90 15.58 -11.24
CA ARG A 163 5.62 16.86 -11.39
C ARG A 163 5.19 17.90 -10.37
N GLU A 164 3.89 18.05 -10.14
CA GLU A 164 3.36 19.11 -9.25
C GLU A 164 3.48 18.73 -7.77
N ALA A 165 3.06 17.53 -7.41
CA ALA A 165 3.04 17.10 -6.01
C ALA A 165 4.42 16.68 -5.48
N TYR A 166 5.30 16.15 -6.34
CA TYR A 166 6.58 15.56 -5.93
C TYR A 166 7.80 16.35 -6.45
N ALA A 167 7.58 17.50 -7.05
CA ALA A 167 8.65 18.35 -7.61
C ALA A 167 9.61 17.60 -8.56
N MET A 168 9.11 16.59 -9.27
CA MET A 168 9.90 15.85 -10.24
C MET A 168 10.18 16.70 -11.48
N ARG A 169 11.31 16.45 -12.11
CA ARG A 169 11.66 17.10 -13.37
C ARG A 169 10.68 16.70 -14.47
N ASN A 170 10.45 17.60 -15.40
CA ASN A 170 9.70 17.28 -16.61
C ASN A 170 10.33 16.08 -17.33
N ASN A 171 9.46 15.17 -17.78
CA ASN A 171 9.88 14.00 -18.55
C ASN A 171 10.83 13.04 -17.81
N THR A 172 10.67 12.89 -16.49
CA THR A 172 11.46 11.94 -15.69
C THR A 172 11.22 10.49 -16.12
N VAL A 173 10.01 10.17 -16.58
CA VAL A 173 9.65 8.87 -17.15
C VAL A 173 9.10 9.10 -18.56
N PRO A 174 9.97 9.20 -19.58
CA PRO A 174 9.56 9.55 -20.94
C PRO A 174 8.78 8.45 -21.64
N ASP A 175 9.04 7.21 -21.32
CA ASP A 175 8.40 6.04 -21.94
C ASP A 175 6.99 5.82 -21.38
N ALA A 176 5.99 5.72 -22.24
CA ALA A 176 4.59 5.57 -21.86
C ALA A 176 4.32 4.21 -21.17
N GLU A 177 4.99 3.15 -21.63
CA GLU A 177 4.84 1.83 -21.03
C GLU A 177 5.44 1.80 -19.62
N HIS A 178 6.60 2.42 -19.41
CA HIS A 178 7.17 2.57 -18.06
C HIS A 178 6.26 3.39 -17.13
N ARG A 179 5.54 4.40 -17.64
CA ARG A 179 4.54 5.13 -16.85
C ARG A 179 3.39 4.24 -16.43
N ARG A 180 2.85 3.43 -17.36
CA ARG A 180 1.80 2.45 -17.08
C ARG A 180 2.25 1.42 -16.04
N GLN A 181 3.47 0.91 -16.16
CA GLN A 181 4.05 -0.03 -15.21
C GLN A 181 4.29 0.59 -13.83
N LEU A 182 4.75 1.84 -13.79
CA LEU A 182 4.89 2.59 -12.55
C LEU A 182 3.54 2.75 -11.83
N THR A 183 2.49 3.04 -12.59
CA THR A 183 1.11 3.09 -12.12
C THR A 183 0.66 1.74 -11.54
N ALA A 184 0.98 0.63 -12.22
CA ALA A 184 0.68 -0.71 -11.72
C ALA A 184 1.35 -1.00 -10.37
N PHE A 185 2.57 -0.53 -10.15
CA PHE A 185 3.27 -0.67 -8.88
C PHE A 185 2.62 0.18 -7.77
N TYR A 186 2.26 1.43 -8.05
CA TYR A 186 1.57 2.28 -7.08
C TYR A 186 0.19 1.74 -6.73
N TRP A 187 -0.54 1.25 -7.72
CA TRP A 187 -1.82 0.58 -7.50
C TRP A 187 -1.67 -0.64 -6.58
N TRP A 188 -0.69 -1.51 -6.83
CA TRP A 188 -0.46 -2.67 -5.98
C TRP A 188 -0.09 -2.28 -4.55
N ALA A 189 0.73 -1.25 -4.38
CA ALA A 189 1.07 -0.73 -3.06
C ALA A 189 -0.17 -0.16 -2.32
N ALA A 190 -1.04 0.56 -3.03
CA ALA A 190 -2.31 1.06 -2.51
C ALA A 190 -3.26 -0.08 -2.17
N TRP A 191 -3.39 -1.07 -3.07
CA TRP A 191 -4.21 -2.27 -2.84
C TRP A 191 -3.79 -2.99 -1.55
N ALA A 192 -2.51 -3.19 -1.32
CA ALA A 192 -2.00 -3.85 -0.12
C ALA A 192 -2.29 -3.07 1.18
N SER A 193 -2.41 -1.74 1.11
CA SER A 193 -2.68 -0.89 2.28
C SER A 193 -4.16 -0.77 2.62
N ILE A 194 -5.06 -1.22 1.75
CA ILE A 194 -6.51 -1.19 2.00
C ILE A 194 -7.15 -2.57 2.07
N THR A 195 -6.58 -3.57 1.40
CA THR A 195 -7.18 -4.91 1.30
C THR A 195 -6.97 -5.68 2.59
N GLU A 196 -8.06 -6.25 3.10
CA GLU A 196 -8.06 -7.07 4.31
C GLU A 196 -7.37 -8.42 4.06
N ARG A 197 -6.61 -8.89 5.05
CA ARG A 197 -6.01 -10.22 5.02
C ARG A 197 -7.09 -11.30 5.08
N PRO A 198 -6.88 -12.47 4.50
CA PRO A 198 -7.84 -13.56 4.61
C PRO A 198 -8.20 -13.90 6.07
N GLY A 199 -9.48 -13.83 6.40
CA GLY A 199 -9.99 -14.13 7.73
C GLY A 199 -9.69 -13.08 8.81
N SER A 200 -9.35 -11.85 8.42
CA SER A 200 -9.02 -10.75 9.34
C SER A 200 -9.61 -9.44 8.82
N ASP A 201 -9.86 -8.50 9.72
CA ASP A 201 -10.23 -7.10 9.44
C ASP A 201 -9.00 -6.17 9.30
N ILE A 202 -7.78 -6.74 9.42
CA ILE A 202 -6.51 -6.02 9.31
C ILE A 202 -6.01 -6.09 7.87
N THR A 203 -5.57 -4.96 7.31
CA THR A 203 -4.97 -4.86 5.98
C THR A 203 -3.56 -5.49 5.93
N TYR A 204 -3.06 -5.81 4.74
CA TYR A 204 -1.72 -6.38 4.58
C TYR A 204 -0.62 -5.46 5.11
N THR A 205 -0.79 -4.16 4.90
CA THR A 205 0.13 -3.13 5.39
C THR A 205 -0.64 -1.84 5.68
N ALA A 206 0.06 -0.79 6.08
CA ALA A 206 -0.50 0.54 6.26
C ALA A 206 0.33 1.55 5.45
N ASN A 207 -0.32 2.64 5.02
CA ASN A 207 0.33 3.80 4.44
C ASN A 207 0.17 5.01 5.36
N TRP A 208 0.92 6.07 5.08
CA TRP A 208 0.81 7.32 5.79
C TRP A 208 0.83 8.50 4.80
N PRO A 209 -0.15 9.42 4.89
CA PRO A 209 -1.32 9.35 5.78
C PRO A 209 -2.27 8.22 5.40
N HIS A 210 -3.12 7.79 6.35
CA HIS A 210 -4.27 6.94 6.03
C HIS A 210 -5.34 7.76 5.31
N ASP A 211 -6.17 7.10 4.53
CA ASP A 211 -7.24 7.75 3.79
C ASP A 211 -8.60 7.54 4.47
N GLU A 212 -9.27 8.64 4.83
CA GLU A 212 -10.57 8.61 5.52
C GLU A 212 -11.68 8.05 4.64
N LEU A 213 -11.66 8.28 3.32
CA LEU A 213 -12.68 7.80 2.39
C LEU A 213 -12.77 6.28 2.41
N VAL A 214 -11.61 5.62 2.42
CA VAL A 214 -11.53 4.16 2.38
C VAL A 214 -11.39 3.52 3.76
N GLY A 215 -11.14 4.32 4.80
CA GLY A 215 -11.12 3.88 6.20
C GLY A 215 -10.02 2.88 6.52
N ASN A 216 -8.84 3.03 5.93
CA ASN A 216 -7.67 2.19 6.20
C ASN A 216 -6.85 2.67 7.41
N THR A 217 -7.54 3.09 8.46
CA THR A 217 -6.91 3.51 9.71
C THR A 217 -6.05 2.40 10.30
N PRO A 218 -4.85 2.73 10.84
CA PRO A 218 -4.00 1.77 11.51
C PRO A 218 -4.73 1.05 12.64
N SER A 219 -4.51 -0.25 12.77
CA SER A 219 -5.12 -1.03 13.85
C SER A 219 -4.54 -0.62 15.21
N THR A 220 -5.34 -0.76 16.27
CA THR A 220 -4.89 -0.51 17.66
C THR A 220 -3.66 -1.36 18.01
N ASN A 221 -3.58 -2.60 17.50
CA ASN A 221 -2.43 -3.48 17.68
C ASN A 221 -1.14 -2.87 17.12
N LEU A 222 -1.18 -2.31 15.90
CA LEU A 222 -0.02 -1.67 15.29
C LEU A 222 0.48 -0.51 16.15
N PHE A 223 -0.45 0.32 16.63
CA PHE A 223 -0.14 1.44 17.51
C PHE A 223 0.50 0.99 18.83
N MET A 224 -0.08 -0.01 19.49
CA MET A 224 0.45 -0.57 20.74
C MET A 224 1.85 -1.15 20.57
N TRP A 225 2.10 -1.92 19.51
CA TRP A 225 3.43 -2.47 19.25
C TRP A 225 4.47 -1.39 18.97
N THR A 226 4.09 -0.31 18.28
CA THR A 226 4.95 0.85 18.05
C THR A 226 5.34 1.51 19.38
N VAL A 227 4.35 1.76 20.26
CA VAL A 227 4.61 2.32 21.59
C VAL A 227 5.55 1.43 22.40
N PHE A 228 5.30 0.11 22.46
CA PHE A 228 6.18 -0.82 23.17
C PHE A 228 7.60 -0.84 22.60
N SER A 229 7.76 -0.81 21.28
CA SER A 229 9.07 -0.78 20.62
C SER A 229 9.87 0.46 21.01
N VAL A 230 9.22 1.62 21.05
CA VAL A 230 9.85 2.88 21.47
C VAL A 230 10.24 2.83 22.95
N LEU A 231 9.35 2.35 23.81
CA LEU A 231 9.63 2.22 25.25
C LEU A 231 10.80 1.27 25.51
N PHE A 232 10.86 0.11 24.84
CA PHE A 232 11.97 -0.83 24.95
C PHE A 232 13.29 -0.25 24.45
N LEU A 233 13.24 0.54 23.35
CA LEU A 233 14.42 1.24 22.85
C LEU A 233 14.96 2.24 23.88
N ILE A 234 14.08 3.10 24.43
CA ILE A 234 14.46 4.08 25.46
C ILE A 234 15.02 3.39 26.70
N LEU A 235 14.36 2.32 27.16
CA LEU A 235 14.81 1.55 28.31
C LEU A 235 16.18 0.90 28.06
N GLY A 236 16.38 0.32 26.87
CA GLY A 236 17.65 -0.27 26.46
C GLY A 236 18.79 0.74 26.45
N VAL A 237 18.55 1.94 25.91
CA VAL A 237 19.54 3.03 25.93
C VAL A 237 19.82 3.54 27.35
N ALA A 238 18.79 3.60 28.20
CA ALA A 238 18.95 4.06 29.59
C ALA A 238 19.72 3.07 30.51
N LEU A 239 19.80 1.80 30.09
CA LEU A 239 20.51 0.75 30.82
C LEU A 239 21.98 0.56 30.37
N LEU A 240 22.40 1.22 29.30
CA LEU A 240 23.80 1.25 28.81
C LEU A 240 24.60 2.36 29.49
#